data_082a18cbef1f3cedac23e78f2c701ac8
#
_entry.id   082a18cbef1f3cedac23e78f2c701ac8
#
_cell.length_a   1.000
_cell.length_b   1.000
_cell.length_c   1.000
_cell.angle_alpha   90.00
_cell.angle_beta   90.00
_cell.angle_gamma   90.00
#
_symmetry.space_group_name_H-M   'P 1'
#
loop_
_entity.id
_entity.type
_entity.pdbx_description
1 polymer ?
#
loop_
_entity_poly.entity_id
_entity_poly.type
_entity_poly.pdbx_seq_one_letter_code
_entity_poly.pdbx_strand_id
1 'polypeptide(L)'
;MKHYRFLVSVVVIGLVTAWMLISAGSALAQRDINRQFVSAPSTGIVTVYTAKKILTMELSNPDATAVAVEGKHILAAGSLDEVKAALGDRKFAVNDTFQSKVLLPGLIDQHLHPFLGALTLSTEVISTEDWVLPGRTFKAANDANEYISRLKSADAALKGKNDWLFSWGYHLLWHGKLDRKALDAVSSTRPIAVWQRSCHEFYLNTAAIKALGFTEEAMKGKGDASTMMNWEEGHWWETGLNLIMEPLLKVFATPERMVFGLKQMVAYLHQNGVTAYMEPGALITPDIWKLYQPILGSDETPFYSYFVVDARSQVDDGLGLAESLAATEKQVALAPQGKVSFIPKQIKLFADGAIISQLMQMKDGYTDGHHGEWMMTPENLDQRAQLYWNAGYQLHIHVNGDLGLDVVLDILERRMRETPRANHRTVIVHFATSNEEQVARIARLGAIVSANPYYTVGFADKYAQFGLGPKRADAMVRSASVLKRHIPLSFHSDLPMGPSSPLNFVCAPSIA
;
A
#
# COMPACT_ATOMS: atom_id res chain seq x y z
N MET A 1 2.76 40.04 -47.76
CA MET A 1 1.95 38.80 -47.66
C MET A 1 2.64 37.52 -48.14
N LYS A 2 3.60 37.55 -49.09
CA LYS A 2 4.31 36.32 -49.55
C LYS A 2 5.32 35.75 -48.49
N HIS A 3 5.97 36.60 -47.71
CA HIS A 3 6.95 36.14 -46.67
C HIS A 3 6.29 35.51 -45.45
N TYR A 4 5.06 35.86 -45.10
CA TYR A 4 4.34 35.29 -43.96
C TYR A 4 3.86 33.84 -44.23
N ARG A 5 3.51 33.53 -45.47
CA ARG A 5 3.10 32.17 -45.87
C ARG A 5 4.27 31.17 -45.87
N PHE A 6 5.47 31.66 -46.19
CA PHE A 6 6.67 30.79 -46.21
C PHE A 6 7.12 30.43 -44.77
N LEU A 7 7.10 31.40 -43.85
CA LEU A 7 7.44 31.12 -42.43
C LEU A 7 6.44 30.17 -41.75
N VAL A 8 5.15 30.33 -41.98
CA VAL A 8 4.13 29.43 -41.40
C VAL A 8 4.26 28.01 -41.95
N SER A 9 4.55 27.85 -43.23
CA SER A 9 4.77 26.53 -43.86
C SER A 9 6.02 25.81 -43.28
N VAL A 10 7.13 26.52 -43.07
CA VAL A 10 8.34 25.96 -42.50
C VAL A 10 8.16 25.55 -41.03
N VAL A 11 7.44 26.35 -40.25
CA VAL A 11 7.12 26.03 -38.82
C VAL A 11 6.18 24.84 -38.72
N VAL A 12 5.15 24.74 -39.57
CA VAL A 12 4.22 23.61 -39.58
C VAL A 12 4.92 22.31 -40.02
N ILE A 13 5.78 22.37 -41.05
CA ILE A 13 6.56 21.21 -41.49
C ILE A 13 7.57 20.79 -40.40
N GLY A 14 8.20 21.75 -39.72
CA GLY A 14 9.10 21.46 -38.59
C GLY A 14 8.40 20.80 -37.40
N LEU A 15 7.19 21.23 -37.05
CA LEU A 15 6.40 20.65 -35.99
C LEU A 15 5.87 19.25 -36.36
N VAL A 16 5.43 19.03 -37.59
CA VAL A 16 4.98 17.71 -38.09
C VAL A 16 6.13 16.72 -38.17
N THR A 17 7.31 17.13 -38.62
CA THR A 17 8.50 16.26 -38.62
C THR A 17 9.03 15.97 -37.24
N ALA A 18 9.00 16.92 -36.32
CA ALA A 18 9.32 16.68 -34.90
C ALA A 18 8.34 15.71 -34.25
N TRP A 19 7.03 15.84 -34.53
CA TRP A 19 6.02 14.93 -34.02
C TRP A 19 6.14 13.51 -34.58
N MET A 20 6.45 13.37 -35.87
CA MET A 20 6.73 12.08 -36.50
C MET A 20 8.02 11.43 -36.00
N LEU A 21 9.06 12.20 -35.65
CA LEU A 21 10.29 11.67 -35.06
C LEU A 21 10.10 11.24 -33.62
N ILE A 22 9.28 11.94 -32.83
CA ILE A 22 8.93 11.56 -31.48
C ILE A 22 8.04 10.31 -31.47
N SER A 23 7.05 10.21 -32.36
CA SER A 23 6.20 9.03 -32.50
C SER A 23 6.95 7.82 -33.08
N ALA A 24 7.91 8.02 -33.98
CA ALA A 24 8.77 6.96 -34.50
C ALA A 24 9.77 6.47 -33.43
N GLY A 25 10.30 7.37 -32.59
CA GLY A 25 11.19 7.02 -31.49
C GLY A 25 10.48 6.19 -30.39
N SER A 26 9.24 6.54 -30.06
CA SER A 26 8.45 5.76 -29.12
C SER A 26 8.03 4.39 -29.68
N ALA A 27 7.70 4.30 -30.97
CA ALA A 27 7.39 3.03 -31.63
C ALA A 27 8.61 2.10 -31.78
N LEU A 28 9.79 2.68 -32.00
CA LEU A 28 11.06 1.93 -32.06
C LEU A 28 11.48 1.46 -30.68
N ALA A 29 11.33 2.28 -29.61
CA ALA A 29 11.58 1.87 -28.24
C ALA A 29 10.63 0.75 -27.80
N GLN A 30 9.34 0.81 -28.20
CA GLN A 30 8.37 -0.24 -27.92
C GLN A 30 8.70 -1.54 -28.68
N ARG A 31 9.21 -1.43 -29.91
CA ARG A 31 9.65 -2.59 -30.70
C ARG A 31 10.92 -3.24 -30.14
N ASP A 32 11.84 -2.46 -29.60
CA ASP A 32 13.07 -2.99 -28.96
C ASP A 32 12.78 -3.66 -27.63
N ILE A 33 11.85 -3.13 -26.83
CA ILE A 33 11.36 -3.80 -25.62
C ILE A 33 10.74 -5.15 -25.99
N ASN A 34 9.86 -5.20 -26.97
CA ASN A 34 9.26 -6.44 -27.45
C ASN A 34 10.28 -7.43 -28.03
N ARG A 35 11.35 -6.97 -28.69
CA ARG A 35 12.43 -7.83 -29.20
C ARG A 35 13.31 -8.41 -28.11
N GLN A 36 13.57 -7.70 -27.01
CA GLN A 36 14.32 -8.24 -25.87
C GLN A 36 13.60 -9.40 -25.17
N PHE A 37 12.27 -9.45 -25.23
CA PHE A 37 11.47 -10.55 -24.66
C PHE A 37 11.34 -11.76 -25.61
N VAL A 38 11.65 -11.64 -26.89
CA VAL A 38 11.49 -12.72 -27.89
C VAL A 38 12.77 -13.54 -28.11
N SER A 39 13.90 -13.16 -27.53
CA SER A 39 15.22 -13.77 -27.86
C SER A 39 15.83 -14.69 -26.80
N ALA A 40 15.11 -15.15 -25.80
CA ALA A 40 15.60 -16.22 -24.94
C ALA A 40 15.41 -17.57 -25.65
N PRO A 41 16.45 -18.44 -25.78
CA PRO A 41 16.28 -19.77 -26.35
C PRO A 41 15.32 -20.56 -25.44
N SER A 42 14.17 -20.95 -25.98
CA SER A 42 13.17 -21.71 -25.28
C SER A 42 13.58 -23.18 -25.22
N THR A 43 13.63 -23.75 -24.04
CA THR A 43 13.83 -25.19 -23.81
C THR A 43 12.63 -25.85 -23.18
N GLY A 44 11.50 -25.15 -23.11
CA GLY A 44 10.29 -25.57 -22.42
C GLY A 44 9.21 -26.11 -23.35
N ILE A 45 8.27 -26.88 -22.80
CA ILE A 45 7.06 -27.28 -23.49
C ILE A 45 6.10 -26.08 -23.52
N VAL A 46 5.64 -25.69 -24.72
CA VAL A 46 4.60 -24.66 -24.86
C VAL A 46 3.25 -25.26 -24.45
N THR A 47 2.56 -24.58 -23.54
CA THR A 47 1.18 -24.94 -23.17
C THR A 47 0.22 -23.87 -23.66
N VAL A 48 -0.79 -24.26 -24.41
CA VAL A 48 -1.89 -23.37 -24.85
C VAL A 48 -3.08 -23.62 -23.94
N TYR A 49 -3.36 -22.65 -23.08
CA TYR A 49 -4.55 -22.67 -22.22
C TYR A 49 -5.74 -22.11 -22.98
N THR A 50 -6.88 -22.81 -22.95
CA THR A 50 -8.15 -22.33 -23.48
C THR A 50 -9.06 -21.86 -22.35
N ALA A 51 -9.82 -20.79 -22.59
CA ALA A 51 -10.74 -20.22 -21.62
C ALA A 51 -12.04 -19.74 -22.28
N LYS A 52 -13.09 -19.55 -21.47
CA LYS A 52 -14.33 -18.92 -21.93
C LYS A 52 -14.07 -17.50 -22.45
N LYS A 53 -13.21 -16.77 -21.76
CA LYS A 53 -12.77 -15.42 -22.11
C LYS A 53 -11.42 -15.15 -21.43
N ILE A 54 -10.53 -14.47 -22.12
CA ILE A 54 -9.28 -13.94 -21.57
C ILE A 54 -9.29 -12.44 -21.76
N LEU A 55 -9.26 -11.68 -20.66
CA LEU A 55 -9.09 -10.24 -20.67
C LEU A 55 -7.60 -9.96 -20.81
N THR A 56 -7.16 -9.52 -21.98
CA THR A 56 -5.73 -9.34 -22.23
C THR A 56 -5.16 -8.05 -21.64
N MET A 57 -6.01 -7.07 -21.33
CA MET A 57 -5.69 -5.69 -20.96
C MET A 57 -4.94 -4.94 -22.06
N GLU A 58 -4.90 -5.48 -23.30
CA GLU A 58 -4.33 -4.85 -24.47
C GLU A 58 -5.45 -4.23 -25.33
N LEU A 59 -5.39 -2.90 -25.53
CA LEU A 59 -6.46 -2.16 -26.21
C LEU A 59 -6.70 -2.62 -27.66
N SER A 60 -5.65 -3.07 -28.35
CA SER A 60 -5.73 -3.57 -29.73
C SER A 60 -6.34 -4.97 -29.84
N ASN A 61 -6.31 -5.76 -28.77
CA ASN A 61 -6.86 -7.10 -28.69
C ASN A 61 -7.37 -7.37 -27.26
N PRO A 62 -8.50 -6.74 -26.86
CA PRO A 62 -8.92 -6.74 -25.46
C PRO A 62 -9.41 -8.11 -24.97
N ASP A 63 -9.89 -8.96 -25.86
CA ASP A 63 -10.51 -10.24 -25.57
C ASP A 63 -9.85 -11.38 -26.36
N ALA A 64 -9.56 -12.48 -25.67
CA ALA A 64 -9.03 -13.69 -26.28
C ALA A 64 -9.75 -14.93 -25.72
N THR A 65 -9.53 -16.10 -26.32
CA THR A 65 -10.03 -17.38 -25.81
C THR A 65 -8.93 -18.43 -25.64
N ALA A 66 -7.72 -18.11 -26.07
CA ALA A 66 -6.55 -18.95 -25.87
C ALA A 66 -5.31 -18.09 -25.56
N VAL A 67 -4.39 -18.65 -24.77
CA VAL A 67 -3.08 -18.06 -24.47
C VAL A 67 -2.01 -19.15 -24.47
N ALA A 68 -0.91 -18.89 -25.22
CA ALA A 68 0.25 -19.76 -25.24
C ALA A 68 1.28 -19.28 -24.23
N VAL A 69 1.75 -20.20 -23.38
CA VAL A 69 2.74 -19.94 -22.33
C VAL A 69 3.91 -20.90 -22.46
N GLU A 70 5.13 -20.40 -22.33
CA GLU A 70 6.33 -21.20 -22.22
C GLU A 70 7.14 -20.74 -21.02
N GLY A 71 7.29 -21.61 -20.03
CA GLY A 71 7.91 -21.23 -18.76
C GLY A 71 7.17 -20.07 -18.08
N LYS A 72 7.81 -18.90 -18.00
CA LYS A 72 7.27 -17.68 -17.40
C LYS A 72 6.78 -16.64 -18.43
N HIS A 73 6.73 -16.98 -19.71
CA HIS A 73 6.45 -16.05 -20.78
C HIS A 73 5.16 -16.37 -21.52
N ILE A 74 4.35 -15.35 -21.78
CA ILE A 74 3.22 -15.41 -22.70
C ILE A 74 3.81 -15.20 -24.10
N LEU A 75 3.56 -16.17 -25.00
CA LEU A 75 4.03 -16.13 -26.40
C LEU A 75 3.01 -15.52 -27.34
N ALA A 76 1.73 -15.81 -27.11
CA ALA A 76 0.63 -15.31 -27.92
C ALA A 76 -0.68 -15.37 -27.11
N ALA A 77 -1.63 -14.48 -27.43
CA ALA A 77 -2.99 -14.49 -26.93
C ALA A 77 -3.94 -14.08 -28.07
N GLY A 78 -5.10 -14.75 -28.18
CA GLY A 78 -6.08 -14.53 -29.22
C GLY A 78 -7.11 -15.65 -29.25
N SER A 79 -7.74 -15.90 -30.40
CA SER A 79 -8.45 -17.15 -30.66
C SER A 79 -7.48 -18.33 -30.69
N LEU A 80 -7.97 -19.54 -30.52
CA LEU A 80 -7.12 -20.73 -30.58
C LEU A 80 -6.38 -20.84 -31.93
N ASP A 81 -7.04 -20.47 -33.03
CA ASP A 81 -6.44 -20.54 -34.37
C ASP A 81 -5.36 -19.46 -34.57
N GLU A 82 -5.57 -18.23 -34.05
CA GLU A 82 -4.55 -17.18 -34.06
C GLU A 82 -3.32 -17.57 -33.25
N VAL A 83 -3.54 -18.17 -32.07
CA VAL A 83 -2.44 -18.65 -31.21
C VAL A 83 -1.67 -19.77 -31.90
N LYS A 84 -2.35 -20.75 -32.56
CA LYS A 84 -1.69 -21.79 -33.34
C LYS A 84 -0.88 -21.22 -34.51
N ALA A 85 -1.45 -20.27 -35.23
CA ALA A 85 -0.76 -19.60 -36.33
C ALA A 85 0.49 -18.84 -35.85
N ALA A 86 0.41 -18.18 -34.68
CA ALA A 86 1.55 -17.48 -34.08
C ALA A 86 2.66 -18.44 -33.61
N LEU A 87 2.31 -19.66 -33.19
CA LEU A 87 3.28 -20.67 -32.77
C LEU A 87 3.99 -21.34 -33.96
N GLY A 88 3.39 -21.35 -35.17
CA GLY A 88 3.97 -21.98 -36.34
C GLY A 88 4.23 -23.49 -36.10
N ASP A 89 5.46 -23.92 -36.41
CA ASP A 89 5.89 -25.31 -36.26
C ASP A 89 6.28 -25.73 -34.84
N ARG A 90 6.11 -24.84 -33.85
CA ARG A 90 6.41 -25.17 -32.44
C ARG A 90 5.46 -26.24 -31.92
N LYS A 91 6.01 -27.23 -31.26
CA LYS A 91 5.21 -28.26 -30.55
C LYS A 91 4.57 -27.65 -29.31
N PHE A 92 3.30 -27.89 -29.09
CA PHE A 92 2.56 -27.42 -27.95
C PHE A 92 1.56 -28.46 -27.45
N ALA A 93 1.16 -28.35 -26.18
CA ALA A 93 0.03 -29.08 -25.61
C ALA A 93 -1.14 -28.12 -25.37
N VAL A 94 -2.36 -28.56 -25.63
CA VAL A 94 -3.56 -27.77 -25.28
C VAL A 94 -4.04 -28.20 -23.89
N ASN A 95 -4.34 -27.23 -23.06
CA ASN A 95 -4.89 -27.42 -21.72
C ASN A 95 -6.22 -26.68 -21.61
N ASP A 96 -7.31 -27.40 -21.43
CA ASP A 96 -8.69 -26.91 -21.38
C ASP A 96 -9.24 -26.73 -19.95
N THR A 97 -8.38 -26.83 -18.93
CA THR A 97 -8.76 -26.69 -17.50
C THR A 97 -9.56 -25.42 -17.23
N PHE A 98 -9.31 -24.36 -17.99
CA PHE A 98 -9.96 -23.06 -17.84
C PHE A 98 -11.06 -22.78 -18.88
N GLN A 99 -11.49 -23.75 -19.65
CA GLN A 99 -12.46 -23.58 -20.77
C GLN A 99 -13.77 -22.90 -20.33
N SER A 100 -14.22 -23.11 -19.09
CA SER A 100 -15.42 -22.47 -18.53
C SER A 100 -15.14 -21.20 -17.71
N LYS A 101 -13.89 -20.78 -17.62
CA LYS A 101 -13.43 -19.68 -16.76
C LYS A 101 -13.11 -18.42 -17.55
N VAL A 102 -13.11 -17.29 -16.85
CA VAL A 102 -12.52 -16.03 -17.34
C VAL A 102 -11.12 -15.92 -16.78
N LEU A 103 -10.13 -15.73 -17.65
CA LEU A 103 -8.75 -15.45 -17.26
C LEU A 103 -8.46 -13.96 -17.37
N LEU A 104 -7.59 -13.46 -16.51
CA LEU A 104 -7.07 -12.11 -16.53
C LEU A 104 -5.59 -12.14 -16.10
N PRO A 105 -4.80 -11.13 -16.43
CA PRO A 105 -3.45 -10.99 -15.90
C PRO A 105 -3.45 -11.01 -14.39
N GLY A 106 -2.34 -11.47 -13.80
CA GLY A 106 -2.15 -11.44 -12.36
C GLY A 106 -2.30 -10.03 -11.80
N LEU A 107 -2.95 -9.92 -10.65
CA LEU A 107 -3.23 -8.64 -10.01
C LEU A 107 -2.00 -8.13 -9.25
N ILE A 108 -1.86 -6.80 -9.19
CA ILE A 108 -0.75 -6.14 -8.49
C ILE A 108 -1.34 -5.29 -7.37
N ASP A 109 -0.90 -5.56 -6.13
CA ASP A 109 -1.18 -4.68 -5.00
C ASP A 109 0.07 -3.84 -4.71
N GLN A 110 0.07 -2.60 -5.15
CA GLN A 110 1.26 -1.77 -5.14
C GLN A 110 1.53 -1.08 -3.80
N HIS A 111 0.75 -1.35 -2.76
CA HIS A 111 0.97 -0.82 -1.43
C HIS A 111 0.37 -1.73 -0.37
N LEU A 112 1.23 -2.49 0.27
CA LEU A 112 0.89 -3.27 1.45
C LEU A 112 2.14 -3.47 2.33
N HIS A 113 1.94 -3.91 3.57
CA HIS A 113 3.00 -4.03 4.58
C HIS A 113 3.11 -5.48 5.07
N PRO A 114 4.05 -6.28 4.53
CA PRO A 114 4.14 -7.70 4.86
C PRO A 114 4.50 -7.97 6.33
N PHE A 115 5.33 -7.11 6.97
CA PHE A 115 5.64 -7.25 8.38
C PHE A 115 4.40 -7.04 9.25
N LEU A 116 3.66 -5.94 9.01
CA LEU A 116 2.42 -5.65 9.73
C LEU A 116 1.34 -6.70 9.42
N GLY A 117 1.24 -7.11 8.15
CA GLY A 117 0.33 -8.18 7.73
C GLY A 117 0.63 -9.50 8.44
N ALA A 118 1.91 -9.89 8.58
CA ALA A 118 2.29 -11.10 9.30
C ALA A 118 1.92 -11.01 10.79
N LEU A 119 2.19 -9.88 11.43
CA LEU A 119 1.81 -9.66 12.83
C LEU A 119 0.30 -9.75 13.01
N THR A 120 -0.47 -8.98 12.25
CA THR A 120 -1.94 -8.91 12.39
C THR A 120 -2.62 -10.24 12.07
N LEU A 121 -2.22 -10.92 11.00
CA LEU A 121 -2.77 -12.23 10.64
C LEU A 121 -2.36 -13.36 11.60
N SER A 122 -1.40 -13.11 12.50
CA SER A 122 -1.07 -14.01 13.62
C SER A 122 -1.87 -13.75 14.91
N THR A 123 -2.80 -12.78 14.90
CA THR A 123 -3.63 -12.40 16.05
C THR A 123 -5.07 -12.87 15.92
N GLU A 124 -5.88 -12.58 16.94
CA GLU A 124 -7.33 -12.58 16.81
C GLU A 124 -7.77 -11.32 16.06
N VAL A 125 -8.30 -11.49 14.84
CA VAL A 125 -8.81 -10.38 14.04
C VAL A 125 -10.24 -10.08 14.44
N ILE A 126 -10.47 -8.90 15.05
CA ILE A 126 -11.81 -8.40 15.41
C ILE A 126 -11.93 -7.02 14.75
N SER A 127 -12.52 -6.98 13.58
CA SER A 127 -12.53 -5.81 12.70
C SER A 127 -13.95 -5.41 12.32
N THR A 128 -14.07 -4.31 11.60
CA THR A 128 -15.34 -3.74 11.12
C THR A 128 -15.90 -4.45 9.89
N GLU A 129 -15.14 -5.37 9.28
CA GLU A 129 -15.55 -6.21 8.15
C GLU A 129 -15.09 -7.65 8.34
N ASP A 130 -15.66 -8.55 7.52
CA ASP A 130 -15.24 -9.94 7.47
C ASP A 130 -13.83 -10.09 6.87
N TRP A 131 -12.99 -10.87 7.54
CA TRP A 131 -11.70 -11.30 7.02
C TRP A 131 -11.72 -12.78 6.66
N VAL A 132 -11.73 -13.06 5.37
CA VAL A 132 -11.77 -14.43 4.82
C VAL A 132 -10.36 -14.87 4.48
N LEU A 133 -9.71 -15.56 5.41
CA LEU A 133 -8.38 -16.13 5.24
C LEU A 133 -8.49 -17.60 4.80
N PRO A 134 -7.47 -18.16 4.15
CA PRO A 134 -7.42 -19.59 3.88
C PRO A 134 -7.59 -20.41 5.16
N GLY A 135 -8.66 -21.20 5.22
CA GLY A 135 -8.97 -22.07 6.36
C GLY A 135 -9.58 -21.38 7.60
N ARG A 136 -9.72 -20.06 7.60
CA ARG A 136 -10.32 -19.33 8.74
C ARG A 136 -11.03 -18.06 8.28
N THR A 137 -12.24 -17.84 8.79
CA THR A 137 -12.98 -16.59 8.59
C THR A 137 -13.20 -15.91 9.92
N PHE A 138 -12.80 -14.65 10.01
CA PHE A 138 -13.14 -13.76 11.11
C PHE A 138 -14.34 -12.90 10.68
N LYS A 139 -15.44 -12.98 11.41
CA LYS A 139 -16.60 -12.15 11.13
C LYS A 139 -16.41 -10.74 11.65
N ALA A 140 -17.07 -9.77 11.02
CA ALA A 140 -17.11 -8.40 11.50
C ALA A 140 -17.66 -8.33 12.94
N ALA A 141 -17.19 -7.37 13.71
CA ALA A 141 -17.85 -6.91 14.93
C ALA A 141 -18.44 -5.52 14.65
N ASN A 142 -19.75 -5.37 14.87
CA ASN A 142 -20.46 -4.17 14.42
C ASN A 142 -20.73 -3.16 15.53
N ASP A 143 -20.52 -3.57 16.79
CA ASP A 143 -20.69 -2.73 17.96
C ASP A 143 -19.76 -3.12 19.12
N ALA A 144 -19.80 -2.33 20.20
CA ALA A 144 -18.96 -2.52 21.37
C ALA A 144 -19.21 -3.86 22.11
N ASN A 145 -20.47 -4.32 22.14
CA ASN A 145 -20.82 -5.54 22.83
C ASN A 145 -20.29 -6.77 22.09
N GLU A 146 -20.45 -6.79 20.75
CA GLU A 146 -19.87 -7.84 19.91
C GLU A 146 -18.35 -7.87 20.05
N TYR A 147 -17.70 -6.69 20.01
CA TYR A 147 -16.25 -6.59 20.13
C TYR A 147 -15.75 -7.20 21.46
N ILE A 148 -16.30 -6.76 22.58
CA ILE A 148 -15.91 -7.28 23.92
C ILE A 148 -16.28 -8.76 24.08
N SER A 149 -17.41 -9.21 23.55
CA SER A 149 -17.81 -10.62 23.57
C SER A 149 -16.78 -11.50 22.83
N ARG A 150 -16.28 -11.03 21.71
CA ARG A 150 -15.27 -11.76 20.92
C ARG A 150 -13.91 -11.77 21.61
N LEU A 151 -13.49 -10.66 22.24
CA LEU A 151 -12.28 -10.66 23.07
C LEU A 151 -12.38 -11.68 24.20
N LYS A 152 -13.53 -11.78 24.89
CA LYS A 152 -13.77 -12.79 25.94
C LYS A 152 -13.72 -14.21 25.38
N SER A 153 -14.30 -14.44 24.21
CA SER A 153 -14.26 -15.74 23.54
C SER A 153 -12.84 -16.13 23.16
N ALA A 154 -12.04 -15.18 22.64
CA ALA A 154 -10.64 -15.38 22.31
C ALA A 154 -9.78 -15.66 23.56
N ASP A 155 -10.01 -14.93 24.66
CA ASP A 155 -9.37 -15.21 25.96
C ASP A 155 -9.65 -16.62 26.44
N ALA A 156 -10.91 -17.05 26.40
CA ALA A 156 -11.32 -18.39 26.83
C ALA A 156 -10.76 -19.52 25.95
N ALA A 157 -10.46 -19.24 24.69
CA ALA A 157 -9.87 -20.22 23.76
C ALA A 157 -8.37 -20.46 24.00
N LEU A 158 -7.66 -19.55 24.64
CA LEU A 158 -6.24 -19.65 24.95
C LEU A 158 -6.00 -20.59 26.14
N LYS A 159 -5.18 -21.62 25.93
CA LYS A 159 -4.95 -22.70 26.91
C LYS A 159 -3.92 -22.35 27.98
N GLY A 160 -2.84 -21.65 27.60
CA GLY A 160 -1.76 -21.29 28.52
C GLY A 160 -2.14 -20.08 29.37
N LYS A 161 -1.92 -20.16 30.69
CA LYS A 161 -2.21 -19.04 31.62
C LYS A 161 -1.37 -17.79 31.33
N ASN A 162 -0.18 -17.97 30.76
CA ASN A 162 0.76 -16.91 30.43
C ASN A 162 0.71 -16.50 28.94
N ASP A 163 -0.18 -17.14 28.14
CA ASP A 163 -0.35 -16.76 26.74
C ASP A 163 -0.89 -15.33 26.66
N TRP A 164 -0.32 -14.55 25.76
CA TRP A 164 -0.84 -13.21 25.47
C TRP A 164 -2.07 -13.29 24.56
N LEU A 165 -3.09 -12.51 24.85
CA LEU A 165 -4.15 -12.22 23.90
C LEU A 165 -3.75 -11.00 23.08
N PHE A 166 -3.37 -11.23 21.84
CA PHE A 166 -3.17 -10.17 20.85
C PHE A 166 -4.41 -10.10 19.95
N SER A 167 -4.98 -8.91 19.81
CA SER A 167 -6.07 -8.64 18.87
C SER A 167 -5.73 -7.46 17.99
N TRP A 168 -6.16 -7.52 16.73
CA TRP A 168 -6.05 -6.41 15.79
C TRP A 168 -7.41 -6.12 15.15
N GLY A 169 -7.63 -4.85 14.75
CA GLY A 169 -8.80 -4.43 13.98
C GLY A 169 -9.78 -3.53 14.72
N TYR A 170 -9.50 -3.23 16.02
CA TYR A 170 -10.32 -2.30 16.80
C TYR A 170 -10.47 -0.94 16.10
N HIS A 171 -11.68 -0.38 16.15
CA HIS A 171 -11.99 0.97 15.64
C HIS A 171 -12.99 1.66 16.55
N LEU A 172 -12.63 2.84 17.08
CA LEU A 172 -13.42 3.59 18.06
C LEU A 172 -14.87 3.83 17.63
N LEU A 173 -15.09 4.24 16.37
CA LEU A 173 -16.43 4.61 15.89
C LEU A 173 -17.40 3.42 15.72
N TRP A 174 -16.88 2.20 15.62
CA TRP A 174 -17.69 0.97 15.57
C TRP A 174 -17.77 0.29 16.93
N HIS A 175 -16.62 0.12 17.56
CA HIS A 175 -16.48 -0.71 18.75
C HIS A 175 -16.62 0.06 20.07
N GLY A 176 -16.91 1.38 19.98
CA GLY A 176 -17.03 2.24 21.16
C GLY A 176 -15.71 2.47 21.86
N LYS A 177 -15.74 3.20 22.99
CA LYS A 177 -14.53 3.51 23.76
C LYS A 177 -13.96 2.23 24.38
N LEU A 178 -12.66 2.01 24.15
CA LEU A 178 -11.85 0.96 24.76
C LEU A 178 -10.85 1.61 25.72
N ASP A 179 -10.71 1.03 26.90
CA ASP A 179 -9.74 1.46 27.90
C ASP A 179 -9.20 0.26 28.71
N ARG A 180 -8.20 0.50 29.54
CA ARG A 180 -7.59 -0.50 30.40
C ARG A 180 -8.61 -1.21 31.27
N LYS A 181 -9.60 -0.51 31.82
CA LYS A 181 -10.64 -1.07 32.66
C LYS A 181 -11.53 -2.05 31.89
N ALA A 182 -11.90 -1.70 30.66
CA ALA A 182 -12.68 -2.59 29.80
C ALA A 182 -11.90 -3.87 29.46
N LEU A 183 -10.59 -3.75 29.19
CA LEU A 183 -9.72 -4.89 28.93
C LEU A 183 -9.45 -5.72 30.19
N ASP A 184 -9.33 -5.12 31.37
CA ASP A 184 -9.22 -5.83 32.66
C ASP A 184 -10.51 -6.62 32.98
N ALA A 185 -11.67 -6.13 32.52
CA ALA A 185 -12.94 -6.85 32.62
C ALA A 185 -13.06 -8.03 31.63
N VAL A 186 -12.25 -8.11 30.61
CA VAL A 186 -12.07 -9.30 29.76
C VAL A 186 -11.21 -10.33 30.53
N SER A 187 -10.03 -9.90 30.97
CA SER A 187 -9.15 -10.72 31.82
C SER A 187 -8.26 -9.84 32.69
N SER A 188 -8.33 -10.03 34.02
CA SER A 188 -7.47 -9.33 34.98
C SER A 188 -6.07 -9.96 35.15
N THR A 189 -5.87 -11.17 34.61
CA THR A 189 -4.63 -11.96 34.80
C THR A 189 -3.87 -12.22 33.53
N ARG A 190 -4.55 -12.35 32.38
CA ARG A 190 -3.93 -12.54 31.08
C ARG A 190 -3.49 -11.20 30.49
N PRO A 191 -2.26 -11.07 30.02
CA PRO A 191 -1.84 -9.89 29.26
C PRO A 191 -2.64 -9.77 27.95
N ILE A 192 -3.29 -8.60 27.76
CA ILE A 192 -4.07 -8.29 26.58
C ILE A 192 -3.46 -7.05 25.91
N ALA A 193 -3.17 -7.17 24.62
CA ALA A 193 -2.77 -6.06 23.78
C ALA A 193 -3.70 -5.98 22.55
N VAL A 194 -4.39 -4.86 22.43
CA VAL A 194 -5.28 -4.56 21.31
C VAL A 194 -4.59 -3.55 20.41
N TRP A 195 -4.35 -3.94 19.17
CA TRP A 195 -3.82 -3.08 18.15
C TRP A 195 -4.96 -2.47 17.34
N GLN A 196 -5.02 -1.16 17.33
CA GLN A 196 -6.04 -0.43 16.58
C GLN A 196 -5.83 -0.65 15.06
N ARG A 197 -6.92 -0.57 14.30
CA ARG A 197 -6.96 -0.89 12.88
C ARG A 197 -5.96 -0.12 12.01
N SER A 198 -5.66 1.13 12.36
CA SER A 198 -4.67 1.95 11.64
C SER A 198 -3.23 1.46 11.82
N CYS A 199 -2.98 0.60 12.79
CA CYS A 199 -1.66 0.25 13.32
C CYS A 199 -0.92 1.41 14.01
N HIS A 200 -1.59 2.53 14.27
CA HIS A 200 -1.02 3.71 14.92
C HIS A 200 -1.35 3.81 16.42
N GLU A 201 -2.10 2.86 16.99
CA GLU A 201 -2.54 2.90 18.39
C GLU A 201 -2.53 1.52 19.02
N PHE A 202 -2.12 1.45 20.30
CA PHE A 202 -2.23 0.26 21.14
C PHE A 202 -2.99 0.54 22.44
N TYR A 203 -3.79 -0.45 22.86
CA TYR A 203 -4.44 -0.50 24.16
C TYR A 203 -3.94 -1.72 24.92
N LEU A 204 -3.49 -1.52 26.16
CA LEU A 204 -2.94 -2.55 27.03
C LEU A 204 -3.74 -2.64 28.33
N ASN A 205 -4.05 -3.86 28.78
CA ASN A 205 -4.62 -4.05 30.09
C ASN A 205 -3.55 -3.99 31.18
N THR A 206 -3.97 -3.99 32.45
CA THR A 206 -3.07 -3.94 33.62
C THR A 206 -2.08 -5.11 33.63
N ALA A 207 -2.51 -6.31 33.25
CA ALA A 207 -1.64 -7.48 33.20
C ALA A 207 -0.55 -7.34 32.13
N ALA A 208 -0.87 -6.78 30.95
CA ALA A 208 0.11 -6.51 29.89
C ALA A 208 1.15 -5.45 30.30
N ILE A 209 0.69 -4.32 30.86
CA ILE A 209 1.55 -3.25 31.39
C ILE A 209 2.54 -3.82 32.42
N LYS A 210 2.04 -4.63 33.35
CA LYS A 210 2.86 -5.30 34.38
C LYS A 210 3.85 -6.30 33.75
N ALA A 211 3.40 -7.11 32.80
CA ALA A 211 4.25 -8.12 32.16
C ALA A 211 5.41 -7.50 31.35
N LEU A 212 5.21 -6.29 30.80
CA LEU A 212 6.23 -5.52 30.11
C LEU A 212 7.13 -4.70 31.05
N GLY A 213 6.84 -4.68 32.36
CA GLY A 213 7.61 -3.93 33.34
C GLY A 213 7.44 -2.42 33.23
N PHE A 214 6.33 -1.93 32.66
CA PHE A 214 6.07 -0.51 32.50
C PHE A 214 5.60 0.12 33.81
N THR A 215 6.11 1.32 34.11
CA THR A 215 5.65 2.19 35.19
C THR A 215 5.32 3.57 34.62
N GLU A 216 4.42 4.27 35.27
CA GLU A 216 4.02 5.61 34.84
C GLU A 216 5.19 6.58 34.86
N GLU A 217 6.05 6.49 35.88
CA GLU A 217 7.24 7.34 36.03
C GLU A 217 8.24 7.13 34.87
N ALA A 218 8.43 5.87 34.45
CA ALA A 218 9.34 5.56 33.35
C ALA A 218 8.84 6.08 31.98
N MET A 219 7.53 6.28 31.86
CA MET A 219 6.89 6.80 30.63
C MET A 219 6.84 8.32 30.58
N LYS A 220 6.78 9.00 31.77
CA LYS A 220 6.77 10.45 31.85
C LYS A 220 8.12 11.05 31.48
N GLY A 221 8.11 12.27 30.97
CA GLY A 221 9.35 13.04 30.69
C GLY A 221 10.17 12.54 29.49
N LYS A 222 9.57 11.78 28.60
CA LYS A 222 10.19 11.28 27.36
C LYS A 222 9.90 12.17 26.14
N GLY A 223 9.84 13.48 26.33
CA GLY A 223 9.55 14.44 25.27
C GLY A 223 8.12 14.26 24.72
N ASP A 224 7.95 14.54 23.44
CA ASP A 224 6.66 14.50 22.75
C ASP A 224 5.98 13.12 22.83
N ALA A 225 6.74 12.02 22.87
CA ALA A 225 6.20 10.69 23.04
C ALA A 225 5.34 10.52 24.31
N SER A 226 5.70 11.22 25.42
CA SER A 226 4.93 11.19 26.65
C SER A 226 3.59 11.92 26.58
N THR A 227 3.42 12.81 25.60
CA THR A 227 2.15 13.54 25.40
C THR A 227 1.15 12.73 24.58
N MET A 228 1.64 11.69 23.87
CA MET A 228 0.81 10.82 23.03
C MET A 228 0.55 9.47 23.71
N MET A 229 0.23 9.51 25.00
CA MET A 229 -0.24 8.37 25.79
C MET A 229 -1.25 8.81 26.83
N ASN A 230 -2.14 7.89 27.18
CA ASN A 230 -3.01 7.98 28.37
C ASN A 230 -2.77 6.77 29.26
N TRP A 231 -2.00 6.96 30.35
CA TRP A 231 -1.63 5.89 31.27
C TRP A 231 -2.83 5.24 31.92
N GLU A 232 -3.82 6.03 32.34
CA GLU A 232 -5.02 5.54 33.01
C GLU A 232 -5.89 4.68 32.08
N GLU A 233 -5.97 5.05 30.81
CA GLU A 233 -6.70 4.30 29.80
C GLU A 233 -5.88 3.16 29.20
N GLY A 234 -4.57 3.07 29.50
CA GLY A 234 -3.67 2.08 28.90
C GLY A 234 -3.56 2.25 27.39
N HIS A 235 -3.56 3.49 26.90
CA HIS A 235 -3.61 3.87 25.48
C HIS A 235 -2.35 4.63 25.07
N TRP A 236 -1.72 4.21 23.96
CA TRP A 236 -0.58 4.84 23.30
C TRP A 236 -0.89 5.02 21.83
N TRP A 237 -0.55 6.19 21.27
CA TRP A 237 -0.78 6.49 19.86
C TRP A 237 0.39 7.29 19.25
N GLU A 238 0.53 7.23 17.92
CA GLU A 238 1.55 7.90 17.11
C GLU A 238 2.96 7.76 17.72
N THR A 239 3.64 8.87 18.05
CA THR A 239 4.99 8.83 18.65
C THR A 239 5.01 8.22 20.04
N GLY A 240 3.88 8.16 20.74
CA GLY A 240 3.73 7.44 22.01
C GLY A 240 4.02 5.95 21.89
N LEU A 241 3.85 5.36 20.71
CA LEU A 241 4.21 3.98 20.44
C LEU A 241 5.70 3.72 20.64
N ASN A 242 6.57 4.69 20.42
CA ASN A 242 8.02 4.55 20.63
C ASN A 242 8.36 4.17 22.08
N LEU A 243 7.49 4.47 23.05
CA LEU A 243 7.67 4.11 24.44
C LEU A 243 7.46 2.62 24.73
N ILE A 244 6.64 1.94 23.93
CA ILE A 244 6.19 0.57 24.20
C ILE A 244 6.61 -0.45 23.15
N MET A 245 6.92 -0.02 21.90
CA MET A 245 7.09 -0.92 20.77
C MET A 245 8.23 -1.92 20.95
N GLU A 246 9.39 -1.51 21.43
CA GLU A 246 10.53 -2.42 21.56
C GLU A 246 10.24 -3.58 22.53
N PRO A 247 9.76 -3.36 23.77
CA PRO A 247 9.39 -4.46 24.68
C PRO A 247 8.18 -5.27 24.15
N LEU A 248 7.19 -4.59 23.55
CA LEU A 248 5.99 -5.24 23.03
C LEU A 248 6.33 -6.17 21.84
N LEU A 249 7.18 -5.74 20.91
CA LEU A 249 7.60 -6.56 19.77
C LEU A 249 8.37 -7.81 20.20
N LYS A 250 9.13 -7.79 21.30
CA LYS A 250 9.82 -8.96 21.83
C LYS A 250 8.87 -10.10 22.19
N VAL A 251 7.67 -9.79 22.64
CA VAL A 251 6.63 -10.80 22.97
C VAL A 251 5.62 -11.02 21.84
N PHE A 252 5.47 -10.05 20.95
CA PHE A 252 4.50 -10.10 19.85
C PHE A 252 5.10 -10.69 18.56
N ALA A 253 6.27 -10.21 18.14
CA ALA A 253 6.93 -10.59 16.89
C ALA A 253 7.89 -11.79 17.08
N THR A 254 7.47 -12.84 17.80
CA THR A 254 8.31 -14.04 17.92
C THR A 254 8.52 -14.69 16.55
N PRO A 255 9.66 -15.38 16.31
CA PRO A 255 9.94 -16.04 15.04
C PRO A 255 8.79 -16.95 14.57
N GLU A 256 8.19 -17.70 15.48
CA GLU A 256 7.10 -18.63 15.20
C GLU A 256 5.85 -17.88 14.71
N ARG A 257 5.49 -16.77 15.38
CA ARG A 257 4.35 -15.93 14.98
C ARG A 257 4.60 -15.27 13.63
N MET A 258 5.80 -14.76 13.40
CA MET A 258 6.16 -14.11 12.15
C MET A 258 6.14 -15.08 10.98
N VAL A 259 6.70 -16.29 11.15
CA VAL A 259 6.66 -17.35 10.12
C VAL A 259 5.22 -17.77 9.83
N PHE A 260 4.41 -17.97 10.87
CA PHE A 260 3.00 -18.31 10.72
C PHE A 260 2.24 -17.20 9.97
N GLY A 261 2.37 -15.96 10.42
CA GLY A 261 1.68 -14.81 9.83
C GLY A 261 2.08 -14.54 8.37
N LEU A 262 3.39 -14.64 8.05
CA LEU A 262 3.87 -14.53 6.66
C LEU A 262 3.28 -15.61 5.76
N LYS A 263 3.21 -16.86 6.23
CA LYS A 263 2.58 -17.95 5.48
C LYS A 263 1.08 -17.71 5.27
N GLN A 264 0.39 -17.22 6.30
CA GLN A 264 -1.02 -16.82 6.17
C GLN A 264 -1.19 -15.70 5.14
N MET A 265 -0.31 -14.69 5.17
CA MET A 265 -0.33 -13.59 4.21
C MET A 265 -0.08 -14.09 2.77
N VAL A 266 0.93 -14.97 2.57
CA VAL A 266 1.20 -15.57 1.26
C VAL A 266 -0.04 -16.29 0.73
N ALA A 267 -0.67 -17.11 1.53
CA ALA A 267 -1.87 -17.83 1.14
C ALA A 267 -3.06 -16.90 0.86
N TYR A 268 -3.21 -15.85 1.67
CA TYR A 268 -4.26 -14.84 1.52
C TYR A 268 -4.11 -14.02 0.23
N LEU A 269 -2.91 -13.52 -0.06
CA LEU A 269 -2.63 -12.77 -1.28
C LEU A 269 -2.83 -13.65 -2.53
N HIS A 270 -2.37 -14.90 -2.47
CA HIS A 270 -2.58 -15.86 -3.56
C HIS A 270 -4.07 -16.14 -3.80
N GLN A 271 -4.86 -16.37 -2.74
CA GLN A 271 -6.32 -16.56 -2.83
C GLN A 271 -7.01 -15.39 -3.53
N ASN A 272 -6.49 -14.17 -3.37
CA ASN A 272 -7.02 -12.94 -3.97
C ASN A 272 -6.39 -12.60 -5.34
N GLY A 273 -5.59 -13.51 -5.92
CA GLY A 273 -5.02 -13.38 -7.26
C GLY A 273 -3.87 -12.38 -7.37
N VAL A 274 -3.25 -12.00 -6.25
CA VAL A 274 -2.07 -11.12 -6.26
C VAL A 274 -0.86 -11.88 -6.75
N THR A 275 -0.19 -11.36 -7.78
CA THR A 275 1.03 -11.94 -8.37
C THR A 275 2.26 -11.07 -8.18
N ALA A 276 2.09 -9.84 -7.74
CA ALA A 276 3.15 -8.95 -7.30
C ALA A 276 2.60 -7.95 -6.29
N TYR A 277 3.43 -7.54 -5.35
CA TYR A 277 3.13 -6.41 -4.49
C TYR A 277 4.37 -5.53 -4.26
N MET A 278 4.13 -4.31 -3.78
CA MET A 278 5.17 -3.40 -3.33
C MET A 278 4.86 -2.93 -1.90
N GLU A 279 5.91 -2.83 -1.07
CA GLU A 279 5.88 -2.14 0.21
C GLU A 279 6.60 -0.80 0.09
N PRO A 280 5.88 0.32 -0.13
CA PRO A 280 6.48 1.64 -0.01
C PRO A 280 6.52 2.08 1.46
N GLY A 281 7.72 2.29 1.97
CA GLY A 281 7.95 2.57 3.39
C GLY A 281 8.43 1.34 4.16
N ALA A 282 9.25 0.53 3.51
CA ALA A 282 9.78 -0.70 4.11
C ALA A 282 10.85 -0.39 5.17
N LEU A 283 10.61 -0.86 6.38
CA LEU A 283 11.56 -0.86 7.49
C LEU A 283 12.26 -2.23 7.55
N ILE A 284 13.27 -2.43 6.72
CA ILE A 284 13.97 -3.72 6.59
C ILE A 284 15.26 -3.72 7.39
N THR A 285 15.24 -4.39 8.54
CA THR A 285 16.46 -4.74 9.27
C THR A 285 17.10 -6.01 8.68
N PRO A 286 18.39 -6.30 8.96
CA PRO A 286 19.02 -7.55 8.54
C PRO A 286 18.26 -8.81 9.00
N ASP A 287 17.62 -8.77 10.14
CA ASP A 287 16.87 -9.92 10.68
C ASP A 287 15.51 -10.07 9.97
N ILE A 288 14.81 -9.00 9.67
CA ILE A 288 13.60 -9.04 8.82
C ILE A 288 13.96 -9.54 7.42
N TRP A 289 15.07 -9.11 6.85
CA TRP A 289 15.54 -9.58 5.55
C TRP A 289 15.78 -11.08 5.54
N LYS A 290 16.47 -11.62 6.55
CA LYS A 290 16.68 -13.06 6.73
C LYS A 290 15.37 -13.83 6.91
N LEU A 291 14.38 -13.25 7.59
CA LEU A 291 13.06 -13.84 7.79
C LEU A 291 12.27 -13.93 6.47
N TYR A 292 12.36 -12.90 5.62
CA TYR A 292 11.62 -12.86 4.36
C TYR A 292 12.13 -13.85 3.31
N GLN A 293 13.45 -14.10 3.27
CA GLN A 293 14.08 -14.91 2.24
C GLN A 293 13.48 -16.31 2.08
N PRO A 294 13.39 -17.14 3.13
CA PRO A 294 12.90 -18.51 3.01
C PRO A 294 11.39 -18.60 2.74
N ILE A 295 10.64 -17.51 2.93
CA ILE A 295 9.19 -17.48 2.74
C ILE A 295 8.85 -16.69 1.49
N LEU A 296 9.12 -15.39 1.47
CA LEU A 296 8.75 -14.52 0.33
C LEU A 296 9.67 -14.73 -0.87
N GLY A 297 10.94 -15.08 -0.65
CA GLY A 297 11.92 -15.37 -1.70
C GLY A 297 11.83 -16.80 -2.26
N SER A 298 11.02 -17.67 -1.68
CA SER A 298 10.84 -19.06 -2.13
C SER A 298 10.28 -19.13 -3.55
N ASP A 299 10.72 -20.12 -4.32
CA ASP A 299 10.13 -20.43 -5.63
C ASP A 299 8.67 -20.88 -5.53
N GLU A 300 8.26 -21.41 -4.38
CA GLU A 300 6.86 -21.79 -4.10
C GLU A 300 5.94 -20.61 -3.86
N THR A 301 6.49 -19.44 -3.50
CA THR A 301 5.66 -18.23 -3.31
C THR A 301 5.15 -17.74 -4.66
N PRO A 302 3.83 -17.57 -4.84
CA PRO A 302 3.21 -17.35 -6.16
C PRO A 302 3.29 -15.89 -6.66
N PHE A 303 4.07 -15.04 -6.00
CA PHE A 303 4.17 -13.62 -6.35
C PHE A 303 5.58 -13.05 -6.11
N TYR A 304 5.82 -11.86 -6.64
CA TYR A 304 7.03 -11.07 -6.41
C TYR A 304 6.79 -10.02 -5.32
N SER A 305 7.81 -9.80 -4.48
CA SER A 305 7.79 -8.83 -3.37
C SER A 305 8.81 -7.73 -3.63
N TYR A 306 8.34 -6.51 -3.75
CA TYR A 306 9.16 -5.32 -4.01
C TYR A 306 9.13 -4.38 -2.82
N PHE A 307 10.27 -3.75 -2.51
CA PHE A 307 10.40 -2.85 -1.38
C PHE A 307 10.92 -1.49 -1.81
N VAL A 308 10.40 -0.44 -1.18
CA VAL A 308 10.85 0.96 -1.31
C VAL A 308 11.19 1.48 0.08
N VAL A 309 12.37 2.07 0.23
CA VAL A 309 12.89 2.52 1.52
C VAL A 309 12.03 3.61 2.14
N ASP A 310 11.87 3.57 3.46
CA ASP A 310 11.22 4.58 4.29
C ASP A 310 12.22 5.71 4.63
N ALA A 311 11.89 6.95 4.24
CA ALA A 311 12.70 8.11 4.61
C ALA A 311 12.25 8.80 5.91
N ARG A 312 11.04 8.49 6.43
CA ARG A 312 10.58 9.02 7.72
C ARG A 312 11.39 8.46 8.87
N SER A 313 11.59 7.14 8.90
CA SER A 313 12.40 6.49 9.94
C SER A 313 13.80 7.08 10.06
N GLN A 314 14.37 7.50 8.93
CA GLN A 314 15.69 8.17 8.92
C GLN A 314 15.67 9.54 9.63
N VAL A 315 14.53 10.26 9.57
CA VAL A 315 14.32 11.51 10.33
C VAL A 315 14.13 11.20 11.80
N ASP A 316 13.33 10.19 12.12
CA ASP A 316 13.07 9.76 13.49
C ASP A 316 14.36 9.27 14.18
N ASP A 317 15.27 8.64 13.42
CA ASP A 317 16.62 8.22 13.85
C ASP A 317 17.64 9.39 13.90
N GLY A 318 17.23 10.60 13.53
CA GLY A 318 18.09 11.80 13.56
C GLY A 318 19.15 11.88 12.47
N LEU A 319 19.02 11.10 11.38
CA LEU A 319 19.99 11.12 10.28
C LEU A 319 19.99 12.45 9.52
N GLY A 320 21.16 13.02 9.29
CA GLY A 320 21.36 14.14 8.39
C GLY A 320 21.03 13.80 6.93
N LEU A 321 20.95 14.80 6.04
CA LEU A 321 20.55 14.60 4.64
C LEU A 321 21.52 13.67 3.88
N ALA A 322 22.83 13.88 4.03
CA ALA A 322 23.84 13.06 3.35
C ALA A 322 23.83 11.61 3.86
N GLU A 323 23.68 11.44 5.18
CA GLU A 323 23.59 10.12 5.83
C GLU A 323 22.35 9.36 5.40
N SER A 324 21.21 10.06 5.24
CA SER A 324 19.96 9.47 4.78
C SER A 324 20.06 8.91 3.35
N LEU A 325 20.68 9.65 2.44
CA LEU A 325 20.88 9.18 1.07
C LEU A 325 21.82 7.96 1.06
N ALA A 326 22.91 7.99 1.82
CA ALA A 326 23.86 6.87 1.92
C ALA A 326 23.18 5.62 2.53
N ALA A 327 22.37 5.79 3.58
CA ALA A 327 21.61 4.70 4.20
C ALA A 327 20.61 4.08 3.21
N THR A 328 19.91 4.92 2.45
CA THR A 328 18.99 4.46 1.39
C THR A 328 19.72 3.65 0.31
N GLU A 329 20.84 4.15 -0.20
CA GLU A 329 21.61 3.45 -1.22
C GLU A 329 22.18 2.12 -0.72
N LYS A 330 22.64 2.08 0.52
CA LYS A 330 23.08 0.85 1.18
C LYS A 330 21.96 -0.18 1.31
N GLN A 331 20.75 0.24 1.65
CA GLN A 331 19.60 -0.65 1.79
C GLN A 331 19.13 -1.20 0.43
N VAL A 332 19.06 -0.32 -0.59
CA VAL A 332 18.71 -0.70 -1.97
C VAL A 332 19.74 -1.65 -2.58
N ALA A 333 21.01 -1.55 -2.17
CA ALA A 333 22.09 -2.44 -2.62
C ALA A 333 22.02 -3.85 -2.02
N LEU A 334 21.10 -4.15 -1.11
CA LEU A 334 20.84 -5.51 -0.66
C LEU A 334 20.48 -6.39 -1.86
N ALA A 335 21.24 -7.45 -2.07
CA ALA A 335 21.09 -8.31 -3.24
C ALA A 335 19.66 -8.88 -3.31
N PRO A 336 19.04 -8.89 -4.50
CA PRO A 336 17.79 -9.59 -4.70
C PRO A 336 17.90 -11.06 -4.29
N GLN A 337 16.85 -11.58 -3.65
CA GLN A 337 16.85 -12.97 -3.21
C GLN A 337 15.58 -13.67 -3.71
N GLY A 338 15.74 -14.47 -4.74
CA GLY A 338 14.60 -15.11 -5.40
C GLY A 338 13.60 -14.06 -5.90
N LYS A 339 12.41 -14.03 -5.28
CA LYS A 339 11.31 -13.13 -5.65
C LYS A 339 11.23 -11.85 -4.82
N VAL A 340 12.26 -11.55 -4.01
CA VAL A 340 12.32 -10.39 -3.12
C VAL A 340 13.39 -9.41 -3.57
N SER A 341 13.06 -8.15 -3.77
CA SER A 341 14.03 -7.11 -4.17
C SER A 341 13.60 -5.71 -3.76
N PHE A 342 14.58 -4.83 -3.57
CA PHE A 342 14.33 -3.39 -3.52
C PHE A 342 14.19 -2.80 -4.93
N ILE A 343 13.31 -1.81 -5.07
CA ILE A 343 13.21 -1.01 -6.31
C ILE A 343 14.20 0.15 -6.21
N PRO A 344 15.17 0.24 -7.12
CA PRO A 344 16.14 1.32 -7.10
C PRO A 344 15.51 2.65 -7.45
N LYS A 345 16.09 3.74 -6.93
CA LYS A 345 15.67 5.12 -7.21
C LYS A 345 14.19 5.42 -6.93
N GLN A 346 13.63 4.76 -5.92
CA GLN A 346 12.32 5.09 -5.34
C GLN A 346 12.44 5.27 -3.83
N ILE A 347 11.65 6.19 -3.26
CA ILE A 347 11.67 6.53 -1.84
C ILE A 347 10.27 6.85 -1.34
N LYS A 348 9.93 6.44 -0.12
CA LYS A 348 8.68 6.78 0.56
C LYS A 348 8.88 7.93 1.53
N LEU A 349 8.01 8.93 1.41
CA LEU A 349 7.87 10.10 2.28
C LEU A 349 6.46 10.14 2.88
N PHE A 350 6.28 10.90 3.95
CA PHE A 350 5.00 10.98 4.65
C PHE A 350 4.66 12.44 4.94
N ALA A 351 3.46 12.88 4.57
CA ALA A 351 2.99 14.22 4.89
C ALA A 351 2.21 14.24 6.21
N ASP A 352 1.02 13.64 6.23
CA ASP A 352 0.06 13.78 7.32
C ASP A 352 -0.44 12.44 7.86
N GLY A 353 -1.25 12.48 8.91
CA GLY A 353 -1.71 11.32 9.64
C GLY A 353 -2.72 10.45 8.88
N ALA A 354 -3.03 9.29 9.46
CA ALA A 354 -3.91 8.31 8.87
C ALA A 354 -5.39 8.74 8.90
N ILE A 355 -6.12 8.45 7.81
CA ILE A 355 -7.57 8.66 7.76
C ILE A 355 -8.31 7.79 8.80
N ILE A 356 -7.82 6.57 9.07
CA ILE A 356 -8.49 5.63 9.99
C ILE A 356 -8.50 6.16 11.42
N SER A 357 -7.44 6.85 11.85
CA SER A 357 -7.37 7.53 13.15
C SER A 357 -7.96 8.94 13.12
N GLN A 358 -8.44 9.41 11.96
CA GLN A 358 -8.90 10.79 11.77
C GLN A 358 -7.84 11.84 12.13
N LEU A 359 -6.60 11.60 11.73
CA LEU A 359 -5.46 12.48 11.98
C LEU A 359 -4.89 13.12 10.70
N MET A 360 -5.66 13.10 9.59
CA MET A 360 -5.30 13.80 8.36
C MET A 360 -5.27 15.31 8.57
N GLN A 361 -4.38 16.02 7.90
CA GLN A 361 -4.36 17.48 7.89
C GLN A 361 -5.45 18.04 6.97
N MET A 362 -6.49 18.61 7.59
CA MET A 362 -7.67 19.13 6.92
C MET A 362 -7.68 20.66 6.95
N LYS A 363 -8.00 21.33 5.80
CA LYS A 363 -8.07 22.79 5.72
C LYS A 363 -9.09 23.39 6.70
N ASP A 364 -10.26 22.78 6.76
CA ASP A 364 -11.36 23.27 7.59
C ASP A 364 -11.48 22.49 8.92
N GLY A 365 -10.44 21.72 9.32
CA GLY A 365 -10.45 20.88 10.51
C GLY A 365 -11.52 19.78 10.46
N TYR A 366 -11.71 19.09 11.57
CA TYR A 366 -12.76 18.10 11.74
C TYR A 366 -14.04 18.71 12.33
N THR A 367 -15.17 18.02 12.22
CA THR A 367 -16.48 18.54 12.67
C THR A 367 -16.60 18.70 14.17
N ASP A 368 -15.76 18.00 14.94
CA ASP A 368 -15.66 18.11 16.41
C ASP A 368 -14.59 19.11 16.87
N GLY A 369 -13.88 19.74 15.91
CA GLY A 369 -12.89 20.79 16.16
C GLY A 369 -11.47 20.29 16.42
N HIS A 370 -11.19 18.98 16.40
CA HIS A 370 -9.82 18.54 16.47
C HIS A 370 -9.06 18.77 15.15
N HIS A 371 -7.75 18.71 15.18
CA HIS A 371 -6.87 18.90 14.04
C HIS A 371 -6.09 17.60 13.75
N GLY A 372 -5.60 17.47 12.52
CA GLY A 372 -4.72 16.39 12.13
C GLY A 372 -3.29 16.56 12.62
N GLU A 373 -2.47 15.56 12.34
CA GLU A 373 -1.06 15.50 12.74
C GLU A 373 -0.15 15.45 11.50
N TRP A 374 1.03 16.04 11.58
CA TRP A 374 2.06 15.88 10.58
C TRP A 374 2.92 14.65 10.91
N MET A 375 3.04 13.70 9.99
CA MET A 375 3.97 12.58 10.14
C MET A 375 5.42 13.01 9.92
N MET A 376 5.65 13.92 8.97
CA MET A 376 6.87 14.71 8.84
C MET A 376 6.45 16.17 8.81
N THR A 377 7.17 17.04 9.53
CA THR A 377 6.87 18.48 9.41
C THR A 377 7.02 18.94 7.97
N PRO A 378 6.29 19.96 7.50
CA PRO A 378 6.42 20.48 6.14
C PRO A 378 7.87 20.79 5.74
N GLU A 379 8.69 21.28 6.70
CA GLU A 379 10.09 21.58 6.49
C GLU A 379 10.94 20.33 6.26
N ASN A 380 10.76 19.29 7.09
CA ASN A 380 11.45 18.01 6.94
C ASN A 380 11.04 17.31 5.64
N LEU A 381 9.73 17.36 5.31
CA LEU A 381 9.21 16.79 4.06
C LEU A 381 9.84 17.47 2.84
N ASP A 382 9.91 18.81 2.83
CA ASP A 382 10.53 19.58 1.73
C ASP A 382 12.02 19.28 1.57
N GLN A 383 12.78 19.27 2.66
CA GLN A 383 14.21 18.96 2.64
C GLN A 383 14.50 17.56 2.12
N ARG A 384 13.74 16.55 2.57
CA ARG A 384 13.89 15.18 2.10
C ARG A 384 13.41 15.02 0.65
N ALA A 385 12.30 15.65 0.28
CA ALA A 385 11.84 15.68 -1.11
C ALA A 385 12.91 16.30 -2.04
N GLN A 386 13.55 17.39 -1.63
CA GLN A 386 14.64 18.01 -2.38
C GLN A 386 15.86 17.09 -2.53
N LEU A 387 16.30 16.46 -1.44
CA LEU A 387 17.42 15.53 -1.44
C LEU A 387 17.22 14.42 -2.48
N TYR A 388 16.11 13.71 -2.36
CA TYR A 388 15.83 12.56 -3.22
C TYR A 388 15.46 12.96 -4.64
N TRP A 389 14.79 14.09 -4.83
CA TRP A 389 14.52 14.65 -6.14
C TRP A 389 15.81 14.93 -6.93
N ASN A 390 16.77 15.62 -6.29
CA ASN A 390 18.07 15.95 -6.88
C ASN A 390 18.93 14.70 -7.15
N ALA A 391 18.76 13.64 -6.35
CA ALA A 391 19.40 12.34 -6.56
C ALA A 391 18.67 11.45 -7.60
N GLY A 392 17.62 11.96 -8.26
CA GLY A 392 16.91 11.28 -9.34
C GLY A 392 15.86 10.25 -8.87
N TYR A 393 15.46 10.26 -7.62
CA TYR A 393 14.46 9.33 -7.10
C TYR A 393 13.03 9.69 -7.52
N GLN A 394 12.20 8.68 -7.73
CA GLN A 394 10.74 8.80 -7.74
C GLN A 394 10.25 8.93 -6.28
N LEU A 395 9.42 9.93 -6.02
CA LEU A 395 8.87 10.14 -4.68
C LEU A 395 7.51 9.46 -4.56
N HIS A 396 7.31 8.68 -3.52
CA HIS A 396 6.01 8.16 -3.08
C HIS A 396 5.64 8.89 -1.80
N ILE A 397 4.60 9.73 -1.83
CA ILE A 397 4.28 10.60 -0.70
C ILE A 397 2.92 10.20 -0.13
N HIS A 398 2.94 9.68 1.11
CA HIS A 398 1.73 9.46 1.90
C HIS A 398 1.05 10.79 2.15
N VAL A 399 -0.20 10.93 1.73
CA VAL A 399 -1.02 12.11 1.99
C VAL A 399 -2.49 11.77 1.91
N ASN A 400 -3.21 12.08 2.98
CA ASN A 400 -4.64 11.80 3.14
C ASN A 400 -5.50 13.07 3.14
N GLY A 401 -5.07 14.13 3.85
CA GLY A 401 -5.82 15.35 4.01
C GLY A 401 -5.60 16.37 2.89
N ASP A 402 -6.60 17.20 2.64
CA ASP A 402 -6.54 18.24 1.60
C ASP A 402 -5.55 19.37 1.94
N LEU A 403 -5.30 19.66 3.22
CA LEU A 403 -4.22 20.57 3.64
C LEU A 403 -2.85 19.93 3.41
N GLY A 404 -2.69 18.66 3.79
CA GLY A 404 -1.48 17.89 3.52
C GLY A 404 -1.17 17.83 2.02
N LEU A 405 -2.19 17.65 1.20
CA LEU A 405 -2.06 17.60 -0.26
C LEU A 405 -1.59 18.95 -0.84
N ASP A 406 -2.05 20.10 -0.31
CA ASP A 406 -1.53 21.38 -0.75
C ASP A 406 -0.03 21.53 -0.47
N VAL A 407 0.41 21.16 0.72
CA VAL A 407 1.85 21.17 1.06
C VAL A 407 2.66 20.30 0.10
N VAL A 408 2.19 19.08 -0.19
CA VAL A 408 2.85 18.18 -1.14
C VAL A 408 2.91 18.77 -2.55
N LEU A 409 1.81 19.38 -3.02
CA LEU A 409 1.77 19.99 -4.35
C LEU A 409 2.65 21.25 -4.44
N ASP A 410 2.71 22.05 -3.38
CA ASP A 410 3.61 23.22 -3.31
C ASP A 410 5.09 22.82 -3.35
N ILE A 411 5.45 21.75 -2.63
CA ILE A 411 6.78 21.15 -2.68
C ILE A 411 7.08 20.69 -4.11
N LEU A 412 6.18 19.96 -4.74
CA LEU A 412 6.38 19.44 -6.10
C LEU A 412 6.49 20.57 -7.14
N GLU A 413 5.66 21.61 -7.05
CA GLU A 413 5.76 22.80 -7.89
C GLU A 413 7.13 23.47 -7.77
N ARG A 414 7.65 23.57 -6.53
CA ARG A 414 8.97 24.12 -6.27
C ARG A 414 10.07 23.28 -6.90
N ARG A 415 10.02 21.93 -6.73
CA ARG A 415 10.99 21.00 -7.36
C ARG A 415 10.95 21.09 -8.89
N MET A 416 9.76 21.14 -9.47
CA MET A 416 9.59 21.28 -10.92
C MET A 416 10.12 22.61 -11.47
N ARG A 417 10.03 23.68 -10.69
CA ARG A 417 10.57 24.99 -11.08
C ARG A 417 12.10 25.05 -10.95
N GLU A 418 12.68 24.45 -9.90
CA GLU A 418 14.11 24.49 -9.60
C GLU A 418 14.90 23.48 -10.45
N THR A 419 14.38 22.27 -10.59
CA THR A 419 15.02 21.17 -11.31
C THR A 419 13.94 20.37 -12.06
N PRO A 420 13.52 20.83 -13.25
CA PRO A 420 12.43 20.18 -14.02
C PRO A 420 12.74 18.72 -14.37
N ARG A 421 11.78 17.83 -14.15
CA ARG A 421 11.88 16.41 -14.48
C ARG A 421 10.57 15.96 -15.16
N ALA A 422 10.58 15.82 -16.47
CA ALA A 422 9.38 15.54 -17.28
C ALA A 422 8.68 14.20 -16.93
N ASN A 423 9.42 13.21 -16.47
CA ASN A 423 8.90 11.87 -16.17
C ASN A 423 9.24 11.46 -14.72
N HIS A 424 9.00 12.35 -13.77
CA HIS A 424 9.31 12.11 -12.37
C HIS A 424 8.34 11.12 -11.69
N ARG A 425 7.09 11.02 -12.20
CA ARG A 425 6.02 10.12 -11.70
C ARG A 425 5.87 10.14 -10.19
N THR A 426 5.97 11.30 -9.55
CA THR A 426 5.69 11.42 -8.11
C THR A 426 4.33 10.85 -7.81
N VAL A 427 4.24 9.94 -6.84
CA VAL A 427 3.03 9.24 -6.47
C VAL A 427 2.36 9.93 -5.30
N ILE A 428 1.14 10.38 -5.49
CA ILE A 428 0.24 10.81 -4.42
C ILE A 428 -0.39 9.55 -3.85
N VAL A 429 0.02 9.16 -2.64
CA VAL A 429 -0.35 7.88 -2.04
C VAL A 429 -1.52 8.08 -1.07
N HIS A 430 -2.46 7.14 -1.06
CA HIS A 430 -3.73 7.09 -0.31
C HIS A 430 -4.81 8.02 -0.87
N PHE A 431 -4.55 9.31 -1.03
CA PHE A 431 -5.42 10.27 -1.71
C PHE A 431 -6.86 10.29 -1.14
N ALA A 432 -7.00 10.35 0.19
CA ALA A 432 -8.29 10.20 0.83
C ALA A 432 -9.22 11.40 0.59
N THR A 433 -8.75 12.61 0.85
CA THR A 433 -9.53 13.83 0.63
C THR A 433 -8.81 14.79 -0.31
N SER A 434 -9.56 15.45 -1.18
CA SER A 434 -9.05 16.42 -2.14
C SER A 434 -10.18 17.29 -2.69
N ASN A 435 -9.83 18.31 -3.48
CA ASN A 435 -10.77 19.10 -4.27
C ASN A 435 -10.38 19.12 -5.76
N GLU A 436 -11.25 19.67 -6.61
CA GLU A 436 -11.03 19.68 -8.07
C GLU A 436 -9.81 20.50 -8.50
N GLU A 437 -9.47 21.55 -7.76
CA GLU A 437 -8.29 22.35 -8.05
C GLU A 437 -7.00 21.54 -7.80
N GLN A 438 -6.95 20.81 -6.69
CA GLN A 438 -5.82 19.94 -6.37
C GLN A 438 -5.66 18.83 -7.41
N VAL A 439 -6.75 18.21 -7.85
CA VAL A 439 -6.71 17.23 -8.95
C VAL A 439 -6.17 17.86 -10.25
N ALA A 440 -6.58 19.11 -10.54
CA ALA A 440 -6.02 19.85 -11.69
C ALA A 440 -4.51 20.14 -11.51
N ARG A 441 -4.05 20.45 -10.31
CA ARG A 441 -2.62 20.64 -10.00
C ARG A 441 -1.83 19.35 -10.20
N ILE A 442 -2.34 18.22 -9.72
CA ILE A 442 -1.71 16.89 -9.94
C ILE A 442 -1.49 16.63 -11.43
N ALA A 443 -2.53 16.88 -12.25
CA ALA A 443 -2.43 16.72 -13.72
C ALA A 443 -1.38 17.64 -14.34
N ARG A 444 -1.36 18.92 -13.98
CA ARG A 444 -0.39 19.89 -14.52
C ARG A 444 1.06 19.57 -14.15
N LEU A 445 1.25 19.02 -12.96
CA LEU A 445 2.57 18.65 -12.44
C LEU A 445 3.09 17.32 -12.99
N GLY A 446 2.24 16.49 -13.62
CA GLY A 446 2.61 15.17 -14.12
C GLY A 446 2.80 14.13 -13.00
N ALA A 447 2.20 14.35 -11.84
CA ALA A 447 2.15 13.37 -10.78
C ALA A 447 1.13 12.27 -11.08
N ILE A 448 1.22 11.14 -10.40
CA ILE A 448 0.31 10.01 -10.53
C ILE A 448 -0.35 9.72 -9.17
N VAL A 449 -1.47 9.01 -9.18
CA VAL A 449 -2.23 8.72 -7.97
C VAL A 449 -2.24 7.22 -7.69
N SER A 450 -1.94 6.87 -6.44
CA SER A 450 -2.12 5.55 -5.86
C SER A 450 -3.15 5.67 -4.74
N ALA A 451 -4.40 5.33 -5.01
CA ALA A 451 -5.52 5.55 -4.11
C ALA A 451 -5.92 4.29 -3.34
N ASN A 452 -6.46 4.48 -2.13
CA ASN A 452 -7.09 3.40 -1.38
C ASN A 452 -8.62 3.51 -1.45
N PRO A 453 -9.28 2.79 -2.36
CA PRO A 453 -10.73 2.88 -2.55
C PRO A 453 -11.51 2.26 -1.39
N TYR A 454 -10.87 1.48 -0.53
CA TYR A 454 -11.51 0.92 0.66
C TYR A 454 -12.04 2.01 1.60
N TYR A 455 -11.41 3.19 1.63
CA TYR A 455 -11.88 4.31 2.45
C TYR A 455 -13.34 4.70 2.15
N THR A 456 -13.73 4.66 0.89
CA THR A 456 -15.11 4.98 0.48
C THR A 456 -16.11 3.94 0.98
N VAL A 457 -15.84 2.65 0.75
CA VAL A 457 -16.79 1.59 1.12
C VAL A 457 -16.73 1.21 2.60
N GLY A 458 -15.55 1.36 3.21
CA GLY A 458 -15.32 0.97 4.61
C GLY A 458 -15.68 2.04 5.63
N PHE A 459 -15.58 3.33 5.27
CA PHE A 459 -15.61 4.40 6.27
C PHE A 459 -16.57 5.55 5.97
N ALA A 460 -16.99 5.77 4.70
CA ALA A 460 -17.70 6.97 4.31
C ALA A 460 -18.93 7.27 5.17
N ASP A 461 -19.80 6.29 5.42
CA ASP A 461 -21.03 6.46 6.19
C ASP A 461 -20.76 6.92 7.63
N LYS A 462 -19.78 6.33 8.29
CA LYS A 462 -19.40 6.71 9.66
C LYS A 462 -18.71 8.07 9.69
N TYR A 463 -17.82 8.32 8.73
CA TYR A 463 -17.07 9.56 8.67
C TYR A 463 -17.94 10.75 8.21
N ALA A 464 -19.04 10.48 7.50
CA ALA A 464 -20.07 11.49 7.24
C ALA A 464 -20.75 11.98 8.54
N GLN A 465 -20.92 11.07 9.50
CA GLN A 465 -21.53 11.38 10.80
C GLN A 465 -20.50 11.94 11.81
N PHE A 466 -19.24 11.47 11.74
CA PHE A 466 -18.20 11.77 12.70
C PHE A 466 -16.91 12.20 11.98
N GLY A 467 -16.46 13.39 12.22
CA GLY A 467 -15.17 13.91 11.78
C GLY A 467 -15.19 14.65 10.44
N LEU A 468 -15.58 14.03 9.32
CA LEU A 468 -15.54 14.68 8.01
C LEU A 468 -16.80 15.51 7.67
N GLY A 469 -17.95 15.05 8.10
CA GLY A 469 -19.25 15.54 7.64
C GLY A 469 -19.63 15.00 6.24
N PRO A 470 -20.93 15.05 5.86
CA PRO A 470 -21.43 14.35 4.67
C PRO A 470 -20.74 14.75 3.37
N LYS A 471 -20.53 16.04 3.14
CA LYS A 471 -19.97 16.57 1.89
C LYS A 471 -18.53 16.08 1.62
N ARG A 472 -17.68 16.01 2.65
CA ARG A 472 -16.30 15.56 2.50
C ARG A 472 -16.21 14.05 2.42
N ALA A 473 -17.03 13.33 3.18
CA ALA A 473 -17.10 11.89 3.14
C ALA A 473 -17.59 11.36 1.79
N ASP A 474 -18.62 12.00 1.20
CA ASP A 474 -19.14 11.69 -0.15
C ASP A 474 -18.11 11.93 -1.26
N ALA A 475 -17.15 12.83 -1.02
CA ALA A 475 -16.12 13.20 -1.97
C ALA A 475 -14.77 12.52 -1.72
N MET A 476 -14.69 11.49 -0.86
CA MET A 476 -13.46 10.76 -0.64
C MET A 476 -13.02 10.02 -1.92
N VAL A 477 -11.69 9.89 -2.08
CA VAL A 477 -11.06 9.12 -3.16
C VAL A 477 -11.64 9.46 -4.54
N ARG A 478 -11.51 10.73 -4.99
CA ARG A 478 -12.06 11.27 -6.24
C ARG A 478 -11.53 10.58 -7.52
N SER A 479 -11.70 9.26 -7.62
CA SER A 479 -11.21 8.46 -8.73
C SER A 479 -11.73 8.93 -10.08
N ALA A 480 -13.01 9.30 -10.17
CA ALA A 480 -13.61 9.80 -11.41
C ALA A 480 -12.97 11.12 -11.87
N SER A 481 -12.68 12.04 -10.96
CA SER A 481 -12.00 13.31 -11.26
C SER A 481 -10.56 13.09 -11.74
N VAL A 482 -9.86 12.12 -11.15
CA VAL A 482 -8.50 11.71 -11.55
C VAL A 482 -8.51 11.14 -12.96
N LEU A 483 -9.38 10.17 -13.25
CA LEU A 483 -9.52 9.54 -14.55
C LEU A 483 -9.95 10.53 -15.66
N LYS A 484 -10.90 11.42 -15.35
CA LYS A 484 -11.36 12.46 -16.29
C LYS A 484 -10.23 13.39 -16.75
N ARG A 485 -9.19 13.55 -15.93
CA ARG A 485 -8.01 14.38 -16.25
C ARG A 485 -6.85 13.55 -16.81
N HIS A 486 -7.08 12.28 -17.15
CA HIS A 486 -6.07 11.35 -17.69
C HIS A 486 -4.84 11.20 -16.78
N ILE A 487 -4.99 11.38 -15.46
CA ILE A 487 -3.95 11.12 -14.48
C ILE A 487 -3.85 9.60 -14.32
N PRO A 488 -2.65 9.01 -14.43
CA PRO A 488 -2.48 7.59 -14.14
C PRO A 488 -2.94 7.27 -12.71
N LEU A 489 -3.88 6.35 -12.59
CA LEU A 489 -4.50 5.94 -11.33
C LEU A 489 -4.28 4.45 -11.12
N SER A 490 -3.91 4.11 -9.91
CA SER A 490 -3.84 2.73 -9.45
C SER A 490 -4.48 2.61 -8.06
N PHE A 491 -4.93 1.40 -7.72
CA PHE A 491 -5.54 1.11 -6.43
C PHE A 491 -4.66 0.19 -5.60
N HIS A 492 -4.74 0.32 -4.28
CA HIS A 492 -4.01 -0.52 -3.33
C HIS A 492 -4.84 -0.85 -2.09
N SER A 493 -4.41 -1.88 -1.34
CA SER A 493 -5.09 -2.29 -0.10
C SER A 493 -4.59 -1.56 1.12
N ASP A 494 -3.31 -1.27 1.17
CA ASP A 494 -2.64 -0.89 2.41
C ASP A 494 -2.76 -1.99 3.49
N LEU A 495 -2.72 -3.29 3.06
CA LEU A 495 -2.82 -4.41 4.00
C LEU A 495 -1.79 -4.26 5.15
N PRO A 496 -2.18 -4.36 6.43
CA PRO A 496 -3.46 -4.85 6.95
C PRO A 496 -4.56 -3.80 7.10
N MET A 497 -4.32 -2.51 6.88
CA MET A 497 -5.30 -1.46 7.12
C MET A 497 -6.58 -1.62 6.27
N GLY A 498 -6.47 -2.25 5.09
CA GLY A 498 -7.58 -2.72 4.29
C GLY A 498 -7.35 -4.16 3.77
N PRO A 499 -8.42 -4.91 3.46
CA PRO A 499 -8.30 -6.23 2.87
C PRO A 499 -7.63 -6.16 1.49
N SER A 500 -6.58 -6.98 1.24
CA SER A 500 -6.00 -7.08 -0.10
C SER A 500 -6.89 -7.93 -1.01
N SER A 501 -7.87 -7.28 -1.62
CA SER A 501 -8.80 -7.87 -2.56
C SER A 501 -8.93 -6.97 -3.81
N PRO A 502 -7.98 -7.04 -4.76
CA PRO A 502 -7.89 -6.10 -5.87
C PRO A 502 -9.15 -6.02 -6.74
N LEU A 503 -9.90 -7.11 -6.90
CA LEU A 503 -11.16 -7.09 -7.64
C LEU A 503 -12.24 -6.25 -6.93
N ASN A 504 -12.25 -6.24 -5.59
CA ASN A 504 -13.16 -5.37 -4.83
C ASN A 504 -12.79 -3.89 -4.98
N PHE A 505 -11.50 -3.59 -5.17
CA PHE A 505 -11.05 -2.20 -5.39
C PHE A 505 -11.55 -1.62 -6.71
N VAL A 506 -11.72 -2.44 -7.73
CA VAL A 506 -12.28 -2.01 -9.01
C VAL A 506 -13.79 -1.76 -8.90
N CYS A 507 -14.49 -2.51 -8.04
CA CYS A 507 -15.92 -2.35 -7.81
C CYS A 507 -16.23 -1.12 -6.93
N ALA A 508 -15.38 -0.78 -5.97
CA ALA A 508 -15.62 0.32 -5.02
C ALA A 508 -15.88 1.68 -5.72
N PRO A 509 -15.08 2.15 -6.70
CA PRO A 509 -15.33 3.41 -7.40
C PRO A 509 -16.55 3.41 -8.33
N SER A 510 -17.12 2.23 -8.64
CA SER A 510 -18.32 2.14 -9.48
C SER A 510 -19.61 2.19 -8.67
N ILE A 511 -19.51 2.21 -7.34
CA ILE A 511 -20.65 2.28 -6.41
C ILE A 511 -20.75 3.68 -5.78
N ALA A 512 -19.68 4.49 -5.80
CA ALA A 512 -19.58 5.82 -5.21
C ALA A 512 -19.98 6.94 -6.18
#